data_b9a3c822bf01701019db40f3050fae0a
#
_entry.id   b9a3c822bf01701019db40f3050fae0a
#
_cell.length_a   1.000
_cell.length_b   1.000
_cell.length_c   1.000
_cell.angle_alpha   90.00
_cell.angle_beta   90.00
_cell.angle_gamma   90.00
#
_symmetry.space_group_name_H-M   'P 1'
#
loop_
_entity.id
_entity.type
_entity.pdbx_description
1 polymer ?
#
loop_
_entity_poly.entity_id
_entity_poly.type
_entity_poly.pdbx_seq_one_letter_code
_entity_poly.pdbx_strand_id
1 'polypeptide(L)'
;MVRSARYVYLALAWAFVAGVVLQVFFIGLGLFAGSEFREVHAYLGWTILHLSPLIILVAAPLARAGRTRTLQAAALAVTVWFVPILAVLRADVPVVAALHPVAALLAFWLAIVVARGATSLVGSTDTAASPTRGELAVVAVVVVILVFLSFSGSPTET
;
A
#
# COMPACT_ATOMS: atom_id res chain seq x y z
N MET A 1 21.38 -13.82 0.13
CA MET A 1 20.61 -12.73 0.81
C MET A 1 19.76 -11.91 -0.19
N VAL A 2 20.32 -11.29 -1.22
CA VAL A 2 19.53 -10.45 -2.17
C VAL A 2 18.43 -11.24 -2.89
N ARG A 3 18.69 -12.49 -3.31
CA ARG A 3 17.70 -13.34 -3.98
C ARG A 3 16.48 -13.59 -3.08
N SER A 4 16.69 -13.91 -1.81
CA SER A 4 15.58 -14.10 -0.85
C SER A 4 14.78 -12.83 -0.64
N ALA A 5 15.45 -11.66 -0.54
CA ALA A 5 14.78 -10.37 -0.43
C ALA A 5 13.91 -10.05 -1.67
N ARG A 6 14.34 -10.44 -2.88
CA ARG A 6 13.54 -10.29 -4.11
C ARG A 6 12.27 -11.14 -4.07
N TYR A 7 12.34 -12.39 -3.59
CA TYR A 7 11.15 -13.24 -3.44
C TYR A 7 10.20 -12.73 -2.37
N VAL A 8 10.72 -12.20 -1.25
CA VAL A 8 9.90 -11.56 -0.22
C VAL A 8 9.18 -10.33 -0.78
N TYR A 9 9.90 -9.45 -1.49
CA TYR A 9 9.32 -8.29 -2.15
C TYR A 9 8.23 -8.68 -3.15
N LEU A 10 8.48 -9.71 -3.97
CA LEU A 10 7.51 -10.27 -4.92
C LEU A 10 6.25 -10.79 -4.22
N ALA A 11 6.44 -11.61 -3.16
CA ALA A 11 5.32 -12.18 -2.41
C ALA A 11 4.46 -11.12 -1.75
N LEU A 12 5.09 -10.11 -1.11
CA LEU A 12 4.39 -8.99 -0.48
C LEU A 12 3.60 -8.18 -1.51
N ALA A 13 4.19 -7.89 -2.67
CA ALA A 13 3.54 -7.12 -3.72
C ALA A 13 2.30 -7.83 -4.28
N TRP A 14 2.38 -9.13 -4.58
CA TRP A 14 1.23 -9.90 -5.07
C TRP A 14 0.20 -10.18 -3.98
N ALA A 15 0.62 -10.42 -2.74
CA ALA A 15 -0.29 -10.54 -1.59
C ALA A 15 -1.11 -9.26 -1.40
N PHE A 16 -0.47 -8.08 -1.58
CA PHE A 16 -1.18 -6.80 -1.52
C PHE A 16 -2.22 -6.67 -2.65
N VAL A 17 -1.88 -7.04 -3.89
CA VAL A 17 -2.84 -7.07 -5.01
C VAL A 17 -4.05 -7.96 -4.68
N ALA A 18 -3.80 -9.17 -4.17
CA ALA A 18 -4.86 -10.07 -3.75
C ALA A 18 -5.71 -9.47 -2.61
N GLY A 19 -5.07 -8.81 -1.65
CA GLY A 19 -5.74 -8.09 -0.56
C GLY A 19 -6.68 -6.99 -1.06
N VAL A 20 -6.27 -6.21 -2.08
CA VAL A 20 -7.15 -5.18 -2.67
C VAL A 20 -8.34 -5.82 -3.39
N VAL A 21 -8.15 -6.95 -4.09
CA VAL A 21 -9.26 -7.70 -4.71
C VAL A 21 -10.25 -8.18 -3.65
N LEU A 22 -9.75 -8.72 -2.52
CA LEU A 22 -10.59 -9.12 -1.39
C LEU A 22 -11.36 -7.94 -0.78
N GLN A 23 -10.76 -6.76 -0.73
CA GLN A 23 -11.45 -5.54 -0.28
C GLN A 23 -12.66 -5.19 -1.16
N VAL A 24 -12.49 -5.28 -2.48
CA VAL A 24 -13.60 -5.06 -3.43
C VAL A 24 -14.67 -6.15 -3.25
N PHE A 25 -14.27 -7.39 -3.03
CA PHE A 25 -15.20 -8.49 -2.78
C PHE A 25 -16.01 -8.28 -1.49
N PHE A 26 -15.36 -7.90 -0.38
CA PHE A 26 -16.07 -7.66 0.89
C PHE A 26 -17.01 -6.46 0.84
N ILE A 27 -16.64 -5.36 0.17
CA ILE A 27 -17.60 -4.26 0.01
C ILE A 27 -18.77 -4.65 -0.88
N GLY A 28 -18.54 -5.49 -1.91
CA GLY A 28 -19.59 -6.08 -2.72
C GLY A 28 -20.56 -6.94 -1.90
N LEU A 29 -20.04 -7.83 -1.05
CA LEU A 29 -20.87 -8.59 -0.10
C LEU A 29 -21.63 -7.65 0.85
N GLY A 30 -21.01 -6.58 1.32
CA GLY A 30 -21.63 -5.56 2.16
C GLY A 30 -22.78 -4.80 1.49
N LEU A 31 -22.83 -4.78 0.16
CA LEU A 31 -23.91 -4.17 -0.62
C LEU A 31 -25.04 -5.17 -0.94
N PHE A 32 -24.69 -6.43 -1.20
CA PHE A 32 -25.63 -7.41 -1.78
C PHE A 32 -26.04 -8.54 -0.84
N ALA A 33 -25.26 -8.84 0.21
CA ALA A 33 -25.49 -9.98 1.08
C ALA A 33 -25.79 -9.59 2.54
N GLY A 34 -24.99 -8.68 3.14
CA GLY A 34 -25.22 -8.28 4.52
C GLY A 34 -24.28 -7.18 4.98
N SER A 35 -24.75 -6.31 5.88
CA SER A 35 -24.01 -5.12 6.32
C SER A 35 -22.74 -5.45 7.12
N GLU A 36 -22.65 -6.62 7.74
CA GLU A 36 -21.51 -7.13 8.50
C GLU A 36 -20.23 -7.19 7.65
N PHE A 37 -20.35 -7.44 6.34
CA PHE A 37 -19.20 -7.46 5.44
C PHE A 37 -18.59 -6.07 5.21
N ARG A 38 -19.32 -4.99 5.48
CA ARG A 38 -18.76 -3.62 5.49
C ARG A 38 -17.80 -3.41 6.66
N GLU A 39 -18.07 -4.03 7.80
CA GLU A 39 -17.18 -4.01 8.95
C GLU A 39 -15.91 -4.79 8.66
N VAL A 40 -16.02 -5.97 8.01
CA VAL A 40 -14.86 -6.76 7.54
C VAL A 40 -14.01 -5.94 6.57
N HIS A 41 -14.64 -5.28 5.58
CA HIS A 41 -13.95 -4.38 4.65
C HIS A 41 -13.20 -3.27 5.39
N ALA A 42 -13.85 -2.58 6.32
CA ALA A 42 -13.25 -1.51 7.10
C ALA A 42 -12.07 -2.02 7.96
N TYR A 43 -12.27 -3.11 8.67
CA TYR A 43 -11.25 -3.72 9.52
C TYR A 43 -10.00 -4.12 8.72
N LEU A 44 -10.15 -4.87 7.63
CA LEU A 44 -9.03 -5.27 6.77
C LEU A 44 -8.34 -4.06 6.13
N GLY A 45 -9.12 -3.05 5.73
CA GLY A 45 -8.59 -1.81 5.17
C GLY A 45 -7.67 -1.10 6.15
N TRP A 46 -8.13 -0.88 7.38
CA TRP A 46 -7.39 -0.15 8.40
C TRP A 46 -6.23 -0.93 9.01
N THR A 47 -6.42 -2.22 9.30
CA THR A 47 -5.43 -2.98 10.08
C THR A 47 -4.34 -3.61 9.21
N ILE A 48 -4.71 -4.15 8.06
CA ILE A 48 -3.78 -4.93 7.23
C ILE A 48 -3.32 -4.13 6.01
N LEU A 49 -4.26 -3.67 5.19
CA LEU A 49 -3.89 -3.07 3.91
C LEU A 49 -3.34 -1.67 4.04
N HIS A 50 -3.76 -0.90 5.04
CA HIS A 50 -3.26 0.45 5.26
C HIS A 50 -1.74 0.50 5.53
N LEU A 51 -1.22 -0.46 6.30
CA LEU A 51 0.19 -0.50 6.69
C LEU A 51 1.07 -1.35 5.77
N SER A 52 0.49 -2.33 5.06
CA SER A 52 1.27 -3.27 4.24
C SER A 52 2.10 -2.61 3.12
N PRO A 53 1.72 -1.50 2.47
CA PRO A 53 2.56 -0.82 1.50
C PRO A 53 3.84 -0.22 2.11
N LEU A 54 3.87 0.11 3.40
CA LEU A 54 5.10 0.53 4.08
C LEU A 54 6.11 -0.62 4.14
N ILE A 55 5.64 -1.85 4.38
CA ILE A 55 6.49 -3.04 4.37
C ILE A 55 7.04 -3.29 2.96
N ILE A 56 6.19 -3.13 1.93
CA ILE A 56 6.60 -3.23 0.52
C ILE A 56 7.65 -2.17 0.18
N LEU A 57 7.46 -0.93 0.65
CA LEU A 57 8.39 0.17 0.44
C LEU A 57 9.76 -0.12 1.07
N VAL A 58 9.79 -0.64 2.30
CA VAL A 58 11.04 -1.03 2.98
C VAL A 58 11.70 -2.24 2.29
N ALA A 59 10.90 -3.19 1.80
CA ALA A 59 11.42 -4.36 1.10
C ALA A 59 12.08 -4.01 -0.26
N ALA A 60 11.65 -2.93 -0.92
CA ALA A 60 12.16 -2.54 -2.24
C ALA A 60 13.69 -2.30 -2.25
N PRO A 61 14.29 -1.44 -1.40
CA PRO A 61 15.75 -1.27 -1.37
C PRO A 61 16.48 -2.53 -0.86
N LEU A 62 15.89 -3.32 0.05
CA LEU A 62 16.47 -4.59 0.50
C LEU A 62 16.56 -5.62 -0.63
N ALA A 63 15.57 -5.63 -1.53
CA ALA A 63 15.58 -6.42 -2.76
C ALA A 63 16.48 -5.83 -3.86
N ARG A 64 17.09 -4.66 -3.61
CA ARG A 64 17.83 -3.86 -4.61
C ARG A 64 17.00 -3.61 -5.86
N ALA A 65 15.77 -3.14 -5.67
CA ALA A 65 14.79 -2.95 -6.73
C ALA A 65 15.14 -1.79 -7.69
N GLY A 66 16.00 -0.88 -7.25
CA GLY A 66 16.40 0.33 -7.96
C GLY A 66 15.40 1.48 -7.80
N ARG A 67 15.88 2.69 -8.11
CA ARG A 67 15.18 3.96 -7.83
C ARG A 67 13.74 3.98 -8.33
N THR A 68 13.50 3.59 -9.58
CA THR A 68 12.15 3.63 -10.17
C THR A 68 11.15 2.79 -9.40
N ARG A 69 11.51 1.52 -9.08
CA ARG A 69 10.62 0.61 -8.33
C ARG A 69 10.42 1.06 -6.88
N THR A 70 11.47 1.63 -6.25
CA THR A 70 11.37 2.22 -4.91
C THR A 70 10.41 3.41 -4.90
N LEU A 71 10.47 4.30 -5.91
CA LEU A 71 9.53 5.41 -6.05
C LEU A 71 8.10 4.95 -6.34
N GLN A 72 7.91 3.88 -7.12
CA GLN A 72 6.60 3.27 -7.34
C GLN A 72 6.01 2.70 -6.04
N ALA A 73 6.82 2.03 -5.23
CA ALA A 73 6.42 1.55 -3.91
C ALA A 73 6.09 2.71 -2.95
N ALA A 74 6.83 3.82 -3.00
CA ALA A 74 6.54 5.02 -2.23
C ALA A 74 5.21 5.67 -2.67
N ALA A 75 4.98 5.79 -3.97
CA ALA A 75 3.71 6.29 -4.50
C ALA A 75 2.53 5.41 -4.08
N LEU A 76 2.69 4.08 -4.11
CA LEU A 76 1.69 3.14 -3.61
C LEU A 76 1.41 3.38 -2.12
N ALA A 77 2.44 3.48 -1.28
CA ALA A 77 2.29 3.68 0.16
C ALA A 77 1.55 4.99 0.47
N VAL A 78 1.92 6.10 -0.18
CA VAL A 78 1.25 7.39 -0.03
C VAL A 78 -0.21 7.32 -0.48
N THR A 79 -0.47 6.74 -1.66
CA THR A 79 -1.85 6.62 -2.18
C THR A 79 -2.73 5.81 -1.23
N VAL A 80 -2.27 4.63 -0.82
CA VAL A 80 -3.04 3.74 0.08
C VAL A 80 -3.28 4.38 1.44
N TRP A 81 -2.35 5.20 1.91
CA TRP A 81 -2.51 5.90 3.18
C TRP A 81 -3.70 6.88 3.15
N PHE A 82 -3.94 7.55 2.02
CA PHE A 82 -5.08 8.47 1.86
C PHE A 82 -6.41 7.77 1.64
N VAL A 83 -6.45 6.55 1.12
CA VAL A 83 -7.70 5.84 0.77
C VAL A 83 -8.70 5.78 1.93
N PRO A 84 -8.37 5.27 3.14
CA PRO A 84 -9.33 5.20 4.23
C PRO A 84 -9.69 6.57 4.80
N ILE A 85 -8.80 7.56 4.74
CA ILE A 85 -9.06 8.94 5.19
C ILE A 85 -10.22 9.53 4.39
N LEU A 86 -10.23 9.34 3.06
CA LEU A 86 -11.33 9.80 2.21
C LEU A 86 -12.68 9.19 2.65
N ALA A 87 -12.70 7.91 3.05
CA ALA A 87 -13.93 7.26 3.51
C ALA A 87 -14.46 7.85 4.83
N VAL A 88 -13.58 8.27 5.73
CA VAL A 88 -13.97 8.91 7.01
C VAL A 88 -14.68 10.23 6.78
N LEU A 89 -14.31 10.99 5.77
CA LEU A 89 -14.88 12.31 5.45
C LEU A 89 -16.34 12.27 4.95
N ARG A 90 -16.96 11.08 4.88
CA ARG A 90 -18.31 10.93 4.30
C ARG A 90 -19.41 11.72 5.03
N ALA A 91 -19.25 11.98 6.33
CA ALA A 91 -20.22 12.73 7.11
C ALA A 91 -20.12 14.24 6.87
N ASP A 92 -18.89 14.76 6.74
CA ASP A 92 -18.61 16.18 6.68
C ASP A 92 -18.51 16.70 5.24
N VAL A 93 -17.84 15.95 4.36
CA VAL A 93 -17.58 16.38 2.98
C VAL A 93 -17.81 15.19 2.00
N PRO A 94 -19.08 14.80 1.76
CA PRO A 94 -19.43 13.60 0.99
C PRO A 94 -18.88 13.61 -0.44
N VAL A 95 -18.74 14.78 -1.07
CA VAL A 95 -18.16 14.91 -2.42
C VAL A 95 -16.67 14.51 -2.42
N VAL A 96 -15.91 14.87 -1.37
CA VAL A 96 -14.51 14.46 -1.22
C VAL A 96 -14.43 12.97 -0.90
N ALA A 97 -15.33 12.47 -0.04
CA ALA A 97 -15.39 11.05 0.27
C ALA A 97 -15.70 10.18 -0.96
N ALA A 98 -16.43 10.70 -1.95
CA ALA A 98 -16.68 10.02 -3.22
C ALA A 98 -15.39 9.74 -4.04
N LEU A 99 -14.27 10.37 -3.71
CA LEU A 99 -12.96 10.05 -4.27
C LEU A 99 -12.35 8.76 -3.70
N HIS A 100 -12.90 8.21 -2.61
CA HIS A 100 -12.40 6.96 -2.02
C HIS A 100 -12.30 5.80 -3.04
N PRO A 101 -13.34 5.44 -3.81
CA PRO A 101 -13.22 4.38 -4.82
C PRO A 101 -12.26 4.75 -5.96
N VAL A 102 -12.15 6.02 -6.32
CA VAL A 102 -11.21 6.47 -7.35
C VAL A 102 -9.76 6.29 -6.87
N ALA A 103 -9.47 6.70 -5.64
CA ALA A 103 -8.16 6.51 -5.01
C ALA A 103 -7.85 5.00 -4.83
N ALA A 104 -8.87 4.17 -4.52
CA ALA A 104 -8.70 2.72 -4.44
C ALA A 104 -8.35 2.08 -5.80
N LEU A 105 -8.94 2.56 -6.90
CA LEU A 105 -8.58 2.13 -8.26
C LEU A 105 -7.13 2.55 -8.61
N LEU A 106 -6.71 3.76 -8.24
CA LEU A 106 -5.33 4.20 -8.42
C LEU A 106 -4.36 3.33 -7.60
N ALA A 107 -4.71 3.03 -6.34
CA ALA A 107 -3.92 2.15 -5.48
C ALA A 107 -3.80 0.74 -6.09
N PHE A 108 -4.90 0.19 -6.62
CA PHE A 108 -4.90 -1.10 -7.30
C PHE A 108 -3.98 -1.10 -8.54
N TRP A 109 -4.09 -0.07 -9.37
CA TRP A 109 -3.21 0.07 -10.54
C TRP A 109 -1.73 0.16 -10.14
N LEU A 110 -1.38 0.98 -9.14
CA LEU A 110 -0.02 1.09 -8.60
C LEU A 110 0.46 -0.26 -8.02
N ALA A 111 -0.42 -0.99 -7.32
CA ALA A 111 -0.10 -2.32 -6.80
C ALA A 111 0.29 -3.30 -7.92
N ILE A 112 -0.45 -3.32 -9.03
CA ILE A 112 -0.11 -4.12 -10.22
C ILE A 112 1.24 -3.69 -10.81
N VAL A 113 1.51 -2.40 -10.92
CA VAL A 113 2.80 -1.88 -11.42
C VAL A 113 3.96 -2.36 -10.54
N VAL A 114 3.82 -2.25 -9.22
CA VAL A 114 4.82 -2.70 -8.25
C VAL A 114 5.02 -4.23 -8.33
N ALA A 115 3.93 -5.01 -8.37
CA ALA A 115 3.98 -6.47 -8.43
C ALA A 115 4.63 -6.97 -9.73
N ARG A 116 4.29 -6.38 -10.88
CA ARG A 116 4.94 -6.70 -12.16
C ARG A 116 6.42 -6.32 -12.15
N GLY A 117 6.77 -5.18 -11.55
CA GLY A 117 8.14 -4.77 -11.35
C GLY A 117 8.94 -5.75 -10.48
N ALA A 118 8.32 -6.28 -9.42
CA ALA A 118 8.91 -7.31 -8.56
C ALA A 118 9.10 -8.64 -9.31
N THR A 119 8.13 -9.04 -10.14
CA THR A 119 8.22 -10.24 -10.97
C THR A 119 9.41 -10.16 -11.94
N SER A 120 9.56 -9.04 -12.66
CA SER A 120 10.69 -8.83 -13.58
C SER A 120 12.04 -8.82 -12.85
N LEU A 121 12.09 -8.32 -11.62
CA LEU A 121 13.29 -8.28 -10.79
C LEU A 121 13.77 -9.68 -10.38
N VAL A 122 12.86 -10.60 -10.07
CA VAL A 122 13.21 -11.99 -9.74
C VAL A 122 13.76 -12.74 -10.96
N GLY A 123 13.21 -12.47 -12.15
CA GLY A 123 13.69 -13.08 -13.41
C GLY A 123 15.01 -12.50 -13.93
N SER A 124 15.48 -11.37 -13.40
CA SER A 124 16.73 -10.74 -13.87
C SER A 124 17.97 -11.39 -13.24
N THR A 125 18.98 -11.65 -14.08
CA THR A 125 20.31 -12.10 -13.65
C THR A 125 21.25 -10.95 -13.30
N ASP A 126 20.78 -9.71 -13.45
CA ASP A 126 21.59 -8.51 -13.22
C ASP A 126 22.12 -8.45 -11.78
N THR A 127 23.40 -8.12 -11.67
CA THR A 127 24.02 -7.73 -10.40
C THR A 127 23.43 -6.39 -9.96
N ALA A 128 22.40 -6.48 -9.14
CA ALA A 128 21.70 -5.31 -8.67
C ALA A 128 22.64 -4.39 -7.88
N ALA A 129 22.73 -3.13 -8.28
CA ALA A 129 23.46 -2.10 -7.56
C ALA A 129 22.93 -1.96 -6.13
N SER A 130 23.80 -1.61 -5.19
CA SER A 130 23.38 -1.29 -3.84
C SER A 130 22.44 -0.08 -3.85
N PRO A 131 21.46 0.00 -2.92
CA PRO A 131 20.56 1.15 -2.86
C PRO A 131 21.34 2.44 -2.62
N THR A 132 20.96 3.49 -3.33
CA THR A 132 21.59 4.80 -3.20
C THR A 132 21.14 5.49 -1.91
N ARG A 133 21.92 6.45 -1.42
CA ARG A 133 21.53 7.27 -0.27
C ARG A 133 20.19 7.98 -0.51
N GLY A 134 19.92 8.42 -1.76
CA GLY A 134 18.67 9.06 -2.13
C GLY A 134 17.47 8.10 -2.04
N GLU A 135 17.61 6.84 -2.46
CA GLU A 135 16.56 5.83 -2.29
C GLU A 135 16.25 5.57 -0.82
N LEU A 136 17.28 5.41 0.01
CA LEU A 136 17.12 5.20 1.45
C LEU A 136 16.48 6.42 2.13
N ALA A 137 16.85 7.63 1.72
CA ALA A 137 16.24 8.87 2.22
C ALA A 137 14.75 8.95 1.89
N VAL A 138 14.35 8.63 0.65
CA VAL A 138 12.92 8.59 0.26
C VAL A 138 12.15 7.61 1.14
N VAL A 139 12.67 6.39 1.31
CA VAL A 139 12.02 5.38 2.16
C VAL A 139 11.88 5.88 3.59
N ALA A 140 12.96 6.39 4.18
CA ALA A 140 12.95 6.88 5.56
C ALA A 140 11.95 8.03 5.74
N VAL A 141 11.96 9.01 4.85
CA VAL A 141 11.05 10.18 4.92
C VAL A 141 9.60 9.74 4.81
N VAL A 142 9.26 8.92 3.80
CA VAL A 142 7.87 8.46 3.61
C VAL A 142 7.41 7.63 4.81
N VAL A 143 8.21 6.68 5.28
CA VAL A 143 7.86 5.84 6.44
C VAL A 143 7.65 6.72 7.69
N VAL A 144 8.59 7.61 7.99
CA VAL A 144 8.50 8.48 9.18
C VAL A 144 7.26 9.37 9.11
N ILE A 145 7.00 10.02 7.97
CA ILE A 145 5.82 10.89 7.81
C ILE A 145 4.53 10.09 7.97
N LEU A 146 4.36 8.97 7.27
CA LEU A 146 3.11 8.21 7.30
C LEU A 146 2.88 7.56 8.68
N VAL A 147 3.93 7.06 9.32
CA VAL A 147 3.84 6.53 10.70
C VAL A 147 3.47 7.66 11.67
N PHE A 148 4.15 8.82 11.62
CA PHE A 148 3.82 9.96 12.46
C PHE A 148 2.36 10.39 12.30
N LEU A 149 1.88 10.54 11.06
CA LEU A 149 0.49 10.92 10.78
C LEU A 149 -0.52 9.87 11.27
N SER A 150 -0.17 8.57 11.26
CA SER A 150 -1.02 7.51 11.80
C SER A 150 -1.25 7.63 13.32
N PHE A 151 -0.29 8.16 14.06
CA PHE A 151 -0.40 8.36 15.51
C PHE A 151 -0.94 9.74 15.90
N SER A 152 -0.75 10.76 15.04
CA SER A 152 -1.20 12.13 15.34
C SER A 152 -2.72 12.33 15.20
N GLY A 153 -3.42 11.42 14.51
CA GLY A 153 -4.86 11.47 14.28
C GLY A 153 -5.71 10.71 15.29
N SER A 154 -5.12 10.12 16.33
CA SER A 154 -5.89 9.47 17.37
C SER A 154 -6.59 10.55 18.21
N PRO A 155 -7.96 10.59 18.27
CA PRO A 155 -8.64 11.47 19.20
C PRO A 155 -8.19 11.10 20.61
N THR A 156 -7.66 12.07 21.36
CA THR A 156 -7.54 11.92 22.81
C THR A 156 -8.96 11.73 23.34
N GLU A 157 -9.23 10.55 23.85
CA GLU A 157 -10.48 10.27 24.58
C GLU A 157 -10.58 11.30 25.72
N THR A 158 -11.49 12.26 25.57
CA THR A 158 -11.96 13.13 26.66
C THR A 158 -13.38 12.76 27.02
#